data_5ad1d3480ecd63596ff21dfd76360d84
#
_entry.id   5ad1d3480ecd63596ff21dfd76360d84
#
_cell.length_a   1.000
_cell.length_b   1.000
_cell.length_c   1.000
_cell.angle_alpha   90.00
_cell.angle_beta   90.00
_cell.angle_gamma   90.00
#
_symmetry.space_group_name_H-M   'P 1'
#
loop_
_entity.id
_entity.type
_entity.pdbx_description
1 polymer ?
#
loop_
_entity_poly.entity_id
_entity_poly.type
_entity_poly.pdbx_seq_one_letter_code
_entity_poly.pdbx_strand_id
1 'polypeptide(L)'
;LISLESIMFSLKFKRRESTGIIEAAGRLAAVGFQKCVVTLEPVKFELDQPILWNFFDKISVGQRADIDIEMPEAAESIENNQIDFGELAAQQLAILLDPYPRAPGAEIPADGLWFGEIDRNIDDNKPFSVLGQLKHKK
;
A
#
# COMPACT_ATOMS: atom_id res chain seq x y z
N LEU A 1 4.07 -11.21 -3.57
CA LEU A 1 3.29 -11.68 -4.70
C LEU A 1 3.98 -12.87 -5.34
N ILE A 2 3.28 -13.98 -5.52
CA ILE A 2 3.78 -15.17 -6.21
C ILE A 2 3.41 -15.10 -7.69
N SER A 3 2.13 -14.85 -7.96
CA SER A 3 1.60 -14.73 -9.32
C SER A 3 0.41 -13.80 -9.37
N LEU A 4 0.23 -13.17 -10.51
CA LEU A 4 -0.93 -12.38 -10.87
C LEU A 4 -1.64 -13.10 -12.02
N GLU A 5 -2.87 -13.56 -11.78
CA GLU A 5 -3.67 -14.27 -12.78
C GLU A 5 -4.40 -13.30 -13.70
N SER A 6 -4.96 -12.27 -13.12
CA SER A 6 -5.65 -11.22 -13.88
C SER A 6 -5.56 -9.88 -13.18
N ILE A 7 -5.53 -8.82 -13.98
CA ILE A 7 -5.70 -7.45 -13.53
C ILE A 7 -6.59 -6.73 -14.52
N MET A 8 -7.61 -6.06 -14.00
CA MET A 8 -8.50 -5.20 -14.75
C MET A 8 -8.45 -3.80 -14.14
N PHE A 9 -8.16 -2.84 -14.98
CA PHE A 9 -8.03 -1.45 -14.59
C PHE A 9 -8.85 -0.58 -15.52
N SER A 10 -9.84 0.13 -14.99
CA SER A 10 -10.71 1.01 -15.75
C SER A 10 -10.72 2.39 -15.14
N LEU A 11 -10.60 3.42 -15.96
CA LEU A 11 -10.61 4.81 -15.51
C LEU A 11 -11.49 5.67 -16.42
N LYS A 12 -12.16 6.63 -15.80
CA LYS A 12 -12.86 7.74 -16.45
C LYS A 12 -12.22 9.04 -16.01
N PHE A 13 -11.96 9.91 -16.97
CA PHE A 13 -11.30 11.20 -16.76
C PHE A 13 -12.29 12.33 -16.85
N LYS A 14 -12.16 13.28 -15.92
CA LYS A 14 -12.89 14.54 -15.94
C LYS A 14 -11.94 15.70 -15.66
N ARG A 15 -11.85 16.63 -16.58
CA ARG A 15 -11.08 17.87 -16.37
C ARG A 15 -11.97 18.90 -15.71
N ARG A 16 -11.47 19.53 -14.63
CA ARG A 16 -12.10 20.69 -14.02
C ARG A 16 -11.52 21.95 -14.68
N GLU A 17 -12.34 22.63 -15.46
CA GLU A 17 -11.90 23.81 -16.22
C GLU A 17 -11.45 24.95 -15.30
N SER A 18 -12.05 25.11 -14.11
CA SER A 18 -11.72 26.14 -13.16
C SER A 18 -10.31 26.02 -12.56
N THR A 19 -9.85 24.79 -12.31
CA THR A 19 -8.58 24.52 -11.63
C THR A 19 -7.53 23.89 -12.54
N GLY A 20 -7.93 23.35 -13.69
CA GLY A 20 -7.05 22.58 -14.59
C GLY A 20 -6.70 21.20 -14.05
N ILE A 21 -7.29 20.77 -12.93
CA ILE A 21 -7.10 19.45 -12.33
C ILE A 21 -7.84 18.40 -13.17
N ILE A 22 -7.17 17.29 -13.44
CA ILE A 22 -7.76 16.12 -14.08
C ILE A 22 -8.07 15.10 -12.99
N GLU A 23 -9.35 14.83 -12.79
CA GLU A 23 -9.84 13.81 -11.88
C GLU A 23 -9.99 12.50 -12.67
N ALA A 24 -9.38 11.43 -12.20
CA ALA A 24 -9.49 10.09 -12.74
C ALA A 24 -10.19 9.20 -11.72
N ALA A 25 -11.39 8.78 -12.03
CA ALA A 25 -12.17 7.88 -11.19
C ALA A 25 -12.38 6.53 -11.89
N GLY A 26 -12.21 5.46 -11.15
CA GLY A 26 -12.34 4.14 -11.75
C GLY A 26 -12.30 2.99 -10.75
N ARG A 27 -11.84 1.85 -11.22
CA ARG A 27 -11.82 0.62 -10.47
C ARG A 27 -10.63 -0.25 -10.85
N LEU A 28 -9.99 -0.84 -9.84
CA LEU A 28 -8.97 -1.86 -9.99
C LEU A 28 -9.53 -3.19 -9.45
N ALA A 29 -9.54 -4.20 -10.29
CA ALA A 29 -9.82 -5.57 -9.90
C ALA A 29 -8.61 -6.44 -10.22
N ALA A 30 -8.21 -7.31 -9.30
CA ALA A 30 -7.08 -8.20 -9.49
C ALA A 30 -7.29 -9.53 -8.76
N VAL A 31 -6.80 -10.59 -9.36
CA VAL A 31 -6.78 -11.95 -8.80
C VAL A 31 -5.39 -12.53 -8.93
N GLY A 32 -4.92 -13.17 -7.87
CA GLY A 32 -3.60 -13.80 -7.88
C GLY A 32 -3.30 -14.53 -6.58
N PHE A 33 -2.01 -14.80 -6.35
CA PHE A 33 -1.53 -15.49 -5.16
C PHE A 33 -0.41 -14.75 -4.47
N GLN A 34 -0.50 -14.68 -3.15
CA GLN A 34 0.54 -14.19 -2.26
C GLN A 34 1.09 -15.34 -1.43
N LYS A 35 2.27 -15.17 -0.87
CA LYS A 35 2.89 -16.15 0.00
C LYS A 35 2.42 -15.93 1.44
N CYS A 36 1.83 -16.93 2.06
CA CYS A 36 1.49 -16.88 3.48
C CYS A 36 2.74 -16.57 4.32
N VAL A 37 2.64 -15.65 5.25
CA VAL A 37 3.79 -15.27 6.10
C VAL A 37 4.09 -16.30 7.18
N VAL A 38 3.16 -17.21 7.47
CA VAL A 38 3.31 -18.26 8.49
C VAL A 38 3.71 -19.60 7.87
N THR A 39 2.92 -20.09 6.91
CA THR A 39 3.10 -21.44 6.32
C THR A 39 3.93 -21.44 5.05
N LEU A 40 4.18 -20.27 4.46
CA LEU A 40 4.84 -20.06 3.16
C LEU A 40 4.07 -20.63 1.96
N GLU A 41 2.87 -21.14 2.17
CA GLU A 41 1.98 -21.64 1.13
C GLU A 41 1.35 -20.50 0.32
N PRO A 42 0.96 -20.75 -0.94
CA PRO A 42 0.27 -19.76 -1.74
C PRO A 42 -1.15 -19.50 -1.20
N VAL A 43 -1.50 -18.24 -1.00
CA VAL A 43 -2.81 -17.77 -0.59
C VAL A 43 -3.42 -16.96 -1.72
N LYS A 44 -4.59 -17.38 -2.19
CA LYS A 44 -5.33 -16.63 -3.20
C LYS A 44 -5.82 -15.30 -2.64
N PHE A 45 -5.70 -14.25 -3.43
CA PHE A 45 -6.34 -12.97 -3.16
C PHE A 45 -7.25 -12.57 -4.31
N GLU A 46 -8.30 -11.86 -3.97
CA GLU A 46 -9.20 -11.19 -4.91
C GLU A 46 -9.41 -9.75 -4.43
N LEU A 47 -9.07 -8.81 -5.28
CA LEU A 47 -9.22 -7.39 -5.02
C LEU A 47 -10.23 -6.79 -6.00
N ASP A 48 -11.07 -5.91 -5.51
CA ASP A 48 -11.97 -5.11 -6.32
C ASP A 48 -12.26 -3.80 -5.58
N GLN A 49 -11.52 -2.75 -5.95
CA GLN A 49 -11.51 -1.48 -5.22
C GLN A 49 -11.76 -0.30 -6.15
N PRO A 50 -12.57 0.68 -5.71
CA PRO A 50 -12.67 1.95 -6.39
C PRO A 50 -11.38 2.74 -6.24
N ILE A 51 -11.03 3.50 -7.26
CA ILE A 51 -9.85 4.35 -7.30
C ILE A 51 -10.23 5.76 -7.70
N LEU A 52 -9.63 6.73 -7.03
CA LEU A 52 -9.76 8.14 -7.35
C LEU A 52 -8.38 8.78 -7.31
N TRP A 53 -7.97 9.37 -8.44
CA TRP A 53 -6.75 10.15 -8.54
C TRP A 53 -7.02 11.55 -9.05
N ASN A 54 -6.17 12.48 -8.61
CA ASN A 54 -6.15 13.85 -9.10
C ASN A 54 -4.77 14.13 -9.70
N PHE A 55 -4.76 14.64 -10.92
CA PHE A 55 -3.54 15.02 -11.62
C PHE A 55 -3.56 16.50 -11.91
N PHE A 56 -2.40 17.12 -11.89
CA PHE A 56 -2.24 18.51 -12.28
C PHE A 56 -1.03 18.69 -13.19
N ASP A 57 -1.14 19.62 -14.11
CA ASP A 57 -0.04 20.03 -14.95
C ASP A 57 0.68 21.21 -14.28
N LYS A 58 1.96 21.04 -13.97
CA LYS A 58 2.82 22.08 -13.37
C LYS A 58 2.85 23.37 -14.20
N ILE A 59 2.77 23.25 -15.51
CA ILE A 59 2.79 24.41 -16.43
C ILE A 59 1.50 25.23 -16.27
N SER A 60 0.37 24.56 -16.20
CA SER A 60 -0.94 25.19 -16.02
C SER A 60 -1.09 25.86 -14.66
N VAL A 61 -0.49 25.31 -13.61
CA VAL A 61 -0.52 25.86 -12.25
C VAL A 61 0.43 27.05 -12.12
N GLY A 62 1.62 26.99 -12.70
CA GLY A 62 2.59 28.10 -12.66
C GLY A 62 2.13 29.38 -13.36
N GLN A 63 1.25 29.30 -14.36
CA GLN A 63 0.66 30.45 -15.05
C GLN A 63 -0.51 31.09 -14.29
N ARG A 64 -1.02 30.43 -13.25
CA ARG A 64 -2.15 30.89 -12.42
C ARG A 64 -1.74 31.19 -10.97
N ALA A 65 -0.51 31.66 -10.78
CA ALA A 65 0.09 31.90 -9.46
C ALA A 65 -0.67 32.90 -8.55
N ASP A 66 -1.66 33.62 -9.09
CA ASP A 66 -2.49 34.57 -8.33
C ASP A 66 -3.82 34.00 -7.81
N ILE A 67 -4.06 32.69 -7.98
CA ILE A 67 -5.27 32.05 -7.47
C ILE A 67 -4.84 31.01 -6.44
N ASP A 68 -5.29 31.16 -5.20
CA ASP A 68 -5.22 30.13 -4.16
C ASP A 68 -6.03 28.91 -4.61
N ILE A 69 -5.39 28.06 -5.44
CA ILE A 69 -5.95 26.77 -5.82
C ILE A 69 -5.63 25.83 -4.66
N GLU A 70 -6.64 25.49 -3.86
CA GLU A 70 -6.53 24.38 -2.92
C GLU A 70 -6.25 23.09 -3.74
N MET A 71 -4.98 22.72 -3.78
CA MET A 71 -4.56 21.45 -4.37
C MET A 71 -5.00 20.31 -3.45
N PRO A 72 -5.68 19.27 -3.97
CA PRO A 72 -5.92 18.08 -3.17
C PRO A 72 -4.60 17.53 -2.64
N GLU A 73 -4.52 17.16 -1.37
CA GLU A 73 -3.29 16.66 -0.72
C GLU A 73 -2.64 15.46 -1.44
N ALA A 74 -3.43 14.71 -2.22
CA ALA A 74 -2.99 13.56 -2.99
C ALA A 74 -2.97 13.82 -4.51
N ALA A 75 -2.74 15.05 -4.96
CA ALA A 75 -2.67 15.35 -6.39
C ALA A 75 -1.26 15.05 -6.93
N GLU A 76 -1.19 14.28 -8.02
CA GLU A 76 0.04 13.93 -8.70
C GLU A 76 0.34 14.87 -9.87
N SER A 77 1.62 15.19 -10.06
CA SER A 77 2.05 16.03 -11.18
C SER A 77 2.17 15.23 -12.47
N ILE A 78 1.65 15.80 -13.56
CA ILE A 78 1.85 15.24 -14.90
C ILE A 78 3.24 15.65 -15.39
N GLU A 79 4.05 14.69 -15.81
CA GLU A 79 5.35 14.91 -16.42
C GLU A 79 5.28 14.65 -17.93
N ASN A 80 5.90 15.53 -18.72
CA ASN A 80 5.95 15.41 -20.19
C ASN A 80 4.60 15.23 -20.90
N ASN A 81 3.50 15.75 -20.32
CA ASN A 81 2.13 15.57 -20.82
C ASN A 81 1.70 14.10 -20.95
N GLN A 82 2.29 13.21 -20.16
CA GLN A 82 2.01 11.79 -20.16
C GLN A 82 1.75 11.28 -18.75
N ILE A 83 0.85 10.32 -18.64
CA ILE A 83 0.56 9.57 -17.41
C ILE A 83 0.72 8.10 -17.74
N ASP A 84 1.62 7.40 -17.05
CA ASP A 84 1.78 5.95 -17.17
C ASP A 84 0.76 5.23 -16.29
N PHE A 85 -0.34 4.82 -16.88
CA PHE A 85 -1.38 4.09 -16.15
C PHE A 85 -0.98 2.67 -15.78
N GLY A 86 -0.04 2.07 -16.48
CA GLY A 86 0.50 0.75 -16.13
C GLY A 86 1.27 0.82 -14.82
N GLU A 87 2.12 1.81 -14.67
CA GLU A 87 2.85 2.06 -13.42
C GLU A 87 1.90 2.39 -12.27
N LEU A 88 0.93 3.28 -12.49
CA LEU A 88 -0.07 3.63 -11.48
C LEU A 88 -0.90 2.43 -11.04
N ALA A 89 -1.30 1.56 -11.97
CA ALA A 89 -2.02 0.34 -11.62
C ALA A 89 -1.17 -0.61 -10.78
N ALA A 90 0.12 -0.75 -11.11
CA ALA A 90 1.06 -1.57 -10.35
C ALA A 90 1.31 -1.02 -8.95
N GLN A 91 1.50 0.28 -8.81
CA GLN A 91 1.65 0.94 -7.51
C GLN A 91 0.39 0.78 -6.65
N GLN A 92 -0.78 0.99 -7.25
CA GLN A 92 -2.05 0.84 -6.54
C GLN A 92 -2.29 -0.59 -6.11
N LEU A 93 -1.97 -1.57 -6.96
CA LEU A 93 -2.04 -2.98 -6.60
C LEU A 93 -1.12 -3.28 -5.40
N ALA A 94 0.11 -2.78 -5.42
CA ALA A 94 1.06 -3.00 -4.34
C ALA A 94 0.56 -2.44 -2.98
N ILE A 95 -0.13 -1.29 -2.99
CA ILE A 95 -0.72 -0.69 -1.79
C ILE A 95 -1.93 -1.49 -1.28
N LEU A 96 -2.73 -2.04 -2.19
CA LEU A 96 -3.95 -2.77 -1.84
C LEU A 96 -3.71 -4.22 -1.44
N LEU A 97 -2.58 -4.80 -1.81
CA LEU A 97 -2.20 -6.15 -1.39
C LEU A 97 -2.02 -6.21 0.12
N ASP A 98 -2.50 -7.31 0.73
CA ASP A 98 -2.24 -7.57 2.15
C ASP A 98 -0.72 -7.71 2.37
N PRO A 99 -0.10 -6.88 3.22
CA PRO A 99 1.33 -6.99 3.51
C PRO A 99 1.67 -8.25 4.32
N TYR A 100 0.69 -8.87 5.00
CA TYR A 100 0.87 -10.05 5.83
C TYR A 100 -0.17 -11.14 5.54
N PRO A 101 -0.22 -11.67 4.30
CA PRO A 101 -1.23 -12.65 3.91
C PRO A 101 -1.08 -13.93 4.73
N ARG A 102 -2.21 -14.44 5.22
CA ARG A 102 -2.27 -15.68 5.99
C ARG A 102 -3.20 -16.68 5.34
N ALA A 103 -2.76 -17.94 5.27
CA ALA A 103 -3.63 -19.01 4.87
C ALA A 103 -4.73 -19.23 5.93
N PRO A 104 -5.94 -19.68 5.55
CA PRO A 104 -6.97 -20.04 6.50
C PRO A 104 -6.44 -21.07 7.52
N GLY A 105 -6.60 -20.76 8.83
CA GLY A 105 -6.10 -21.62 9.90
C GLY A 105 -4.60 -21.52 10.20
N ALA A 106 -3.88 -20.64 9.53
CA ALA A 106 -2.48 -20.36 9.88
C ALA A 106 -2.40 -19.56 11.18
N GLU A 107 -2.00 -20.20 12.26
CA GLU A 107 -1.79 -19.60 13.56
C GLU A 107 -0.30 -19.50 13.87
N ILE A 108 0.09 -18.39 14.48
CA ILE A 108 1.44 -18.26 15.05
C ILE A 108 1.38 -18.95 16.41
N PRO A 109 2.26 -19.95 16.69
CA PRO A 109 2.33 -20.56 18.01
C PRO A 109 2.44 -19.51 19.12
N ALA A 110 1.85 -19.76 20.27
CA ALA A 110 1.80 -18.81 21.38
C ALA A 110 3.21 -18.41 21.87
N ASP A 111 4.19 -19.25 21.68
CA ASP A 111 5.60 -19.07 21.96
C ASP A 111 6.37 -18.38 20.79
N GLY A 112 5.68 -18.00 19.72
CA GLY A 112 6.26 -17.30 18.57
C GLY A 112 6.85 -18.24 17.52
N LEU A 113 7.26 -17.63 16.39
CA LEU A 113 8.02 -18.32 15.34
C LEU A 113 9.51 -18.09 15.58
N TRP A 114 10.21 -19.13 15.98
CA TRP A 114 11.65 -19.08 16.17
C TRP A 114 12.36 -19.58 14.92
N PHE A 115 13.17 -18.73 14.32
CA PHE A 115 14.05 -19.06 13.20
C PHE A 115 15.49 -19.15 13.71
N GLY A 116 15.98 -20.36 13.94
CA GLY A 116 17.36 -20.65 14.38
C GLY A 116 17.43 -21.42 15.70
N GLU A 117 18.63 -21.90 16.02
CA GLU A 117 18.92 -22.52 17.31
C GLU A 117 18.86 -21.45 18.41
N ILE A 118 18.02 -21.67 19.42
CA ILE A 118 18.02 -20.84 20.60
C ILE A 118 19.28 -21.18 21.39
N ASP A 119 20.27 -20.32 21.34
CA ASP A 119 21.39 -20.40 22.25
C ASP A 119 20.86 -20.07 23.66
N ARG A 120 20.63 -21.11 24.46
CA ARG A 120 20.09 -21.00 25.82
C ARG A 120 21.00 -20.29 26.83
N ASN A 121 22.16 -19.85 26.36
CA ASN A 121 23.14 -19.12 27.17
C ASN A 121 22.98 -17.59 27.13
N ILE A 122 21.91 -17.05 26.50
CA ILE A 122 21.65 -15.59 26.48
C ILE A 122 20.86 -15.17 27.74
N ASP A 123 21.19 -15.71 28.91
CA ASP A 123 20.50 -15.27 30.12
C ASP A 123 21.04 -13.95 30.72
N ASP A 124 22.21 -13.51 30.29
CA ASP A 124 22.87 -12.36 30.92
C ASP A 124 22.68 -11.00 30.21
N ASN A 125 22.01 -10.95 29.06
CA ASN A 125 21.86 -9.69 28.34
C ASN A 125 20.39 -9.42 27.97
N LYS A 126 19.58 -9.12 28.99
CA LYS A 126 18.20 -8.66 28.80
C LYS A 126 18.15 -7.13 28.91
N PRO A 127 18.47 -6.38 27.83
CA PRO A 127 18.55 -4.91 27.90
C PRO A 127 17.25 -4.24 28.30
N PHE A 128 16.12 -4.95 28.17
CA PHE A 128 14.79 -4.46 28.49
C PHE A 128 14.22 -5.02 29.80
N SER A 129 14.97 -5.78 30.57
CA SER A 129 14.51 -6.34 31.86
C SER A 129 14.11 -5.24 32.87
N VAL A 130 14.72 -4.06 32.77
CA VAL A 130 14.40 -2.88 33.58
C VAL A 130 12.95 -2.39 33.35
N LEU A 131 12.38 -2.62 32.17
CA LEU A 131 11.00 -2.23 31.86
C LEU A 131 9.96 -3.04 32.65
N GLY A 132 10.33 -4.22 33.14
CA GLY A 132 9.49 -5.01 34.03
C GLY A 132 9.14 -4.29 35.34
N GLN A 133 10.00 -3.39 35.80
CA GLN A 133 9.81 -2.61 37.02
C GLN A 133 8.78 -1.48 36.88
N LEU A 134 8.48 -1.06 35.62
CA LEU A 134 7.47 -0.02 35.36
C LEU A 134 6.04 -0.49 35.53
N LYS A 135 5.81 -1.81 35.62
CA LYS A 135 4.45 -2.40 35.82
C LYS A 135 3.90 -2.22 37.19
N HIS A 136 4.68 -1.78 38.18
CA HIS A 136 4.30 -1.73 39.60
C HIS A 136 4.15 -0.32 40.21
N LYS A 137 4.14 0.73 39.39
CA LYS A 137 3.73 2.07 39.89
C LYS A 137 2.28 2.32 39.53
N LYS A 138 1.44 1.87 40.42
CA LYS A 138 0.10 2.44 40.61
C LYS A 138 0.16 3.43 41.76
#